data_ff7d52f04c42cfd13618f4d96c68d7e0
#
_entry.id   ff7d52f04c42cfd13618f4d96c68d7e0
#
_cell.length_a   1.000
_cell.length_b   1.000
_cell.length_c   1.000
_cell.angle_alpha   90.00
_cell.angle_beta   90.00
_cell.angle_gamma   90.00
#
_symmetry.space_group_name_H-M   'P 1'
#
loop_
_entity.id
_entity.type
_entity.pdbx_description
1 polymer ?
#
loop_
_entity_poly.entity_id
_entity_poly.type
_entity_poly.pdbx_seq_one_letter_code
_entity_poly.pdbx_strand_id
1 'polypeptide(L)'
;PAAPPPRLTLARAKIEGLYGFGADSVGMIRFDGRLSKMRAEDFVRLALVGRLRAREVWIGPEFRFGHRRSGDIGLLRTLGEQHGFVAGEIAPVHLHGERISATRIRELLGAGEFAHAGDLLGRPYAIGGRVVRGKQLGRTLGYPTANLRFPRTPALSGIYATWVHGVAERPWPSVSSFGTRPTVAGVEPLLEAHLFDFQCDLYGRHIAVEFVAKLRDEEKFDGLEALTVQMHRDAEQAREVLAAQMHAEQQPSSTASPLQEPEDNASPSQEPAHPCADFSSNPAQR
;
A
#
# COMPACT_ATOMS: atom_id res chain seq x y z
N PRO A 1 8.26 0.89 -26.07
CA PRO A 1 7.30 1.47 -25.15
C PRO A 1 7.95 1.60 -23.77
N ALA A 2 7.84 2.78 -23.13
CA ALA A 2 8.37 2.98 -21.79
C ALA A 2 7.72 1.98 -20.81
N ALA A 3 8.48 1.49 -19.84
CA ALA A 3 7.96 0.61 -18.82
C ALA A 3 6.79 1.29 -18.07
N PRO A 4 5.71 0.57 -17.75
CA PRO A 4 4.61 1.17 -17.00
C PRO A 4 5.11 1.63 -15.63
N PRO A 5 4.60 2.76 -15.11
CA PRO A 5 5.03 3.26 -13.81
C PRO A 5 4.78 2.23 -12.70
N PRO A 6 5.62 2.22 -11.64
CA PRO A 6 5.44 1.34 -10.50
C PRO A 6 4.05 1.49 -9.87
N ARG A 7 3.45 0.40 -9.38
CA ARG A 7 2.14 0.45 -8.74
C ARG A 7 2.26 0.95 -7.30
N LEU A 8 1.40 1.89 -6.92
CA LEU A 8 1.28 2.34 -5.53
C LEU A 8 0.53 1.33 -4.66
N THR A 9 -0.49 0.68 -5.25
CA THR A 9 -1.33 -0.29 -4.54
C THR A 9 -1.52 -1.56 -5.36
N LEU A 10 -1.56 -2.70 -4.69
CA LEU A 10 -1.94 -3.97 -5.29
C LEU A 10 -3.46 -4.02 -5.53
N ALA A 11 -3.90 -4.95 -6.40
CA ALA A 11 -5.30 -5.05 -6.78
C ALA A 11 -6.25 -5.22 -5.58
N ARG A 12 -5.89 -6.10 -4.63
CA ARG A 12 -6.67 -6.33 -3.41
C ARG A 12 -6.78 -5.06 -2.55
N ALA A 13 -5.67 -4.43 -2.22
CA ALA A 13 -5.65 -3.20 -1.42
C ALA A 13 -6.40 -2.05 -2.09
N LYS A 14 -6.39 -1.99 -3.45
CA LYS A 14 -7.21 -1.03 -4.19
C LYS A 14 -8.70 -1.29 -4.02
N ILE A 15 -9.13 -2.55 -4.11
CA ILE A 15 -10.54 -2.94 -3.94
C ILE A 15 -10.98 -2.64 -2.50
N GLU A 16 -10.20 -3.08 -1.50
CA GLU A 16 -10.48 -2.84 -0.09
C GLU A 16 -10.55 -1.33 0.22
N GLY A 17 -9.63 -0.53 -0.33
CA GLY A 17 -9.66 0.94 -0.18
C GLY A 17 -10.89 1.58 -0.81
N LEU A 18 -11.32 1.13 -2.00
CA LEU A 18 -12.53 1.66 -2.65
C LEU A 18 -13.80 1.34 -1.84
N TYR A 19 -13.92 0.13 -1.29
CA TYR A 19 -15.00 -0.21 -0.38
C TYR A 19 -14.96 0.61 0.92
N GLY A 20 -13.76 0.82 1.47
CA GLY A 20 -13.57 1.68 2.64
C GLY A 20 -13.97 3.15 2.43
N PHE A 21 -13.93 3.63 1.17
CA PHE A 21 -14.44 4.95 0.78
C PHE A 21 -15.92 4.94 0.37
N GLY A 22 -16.66 3.86 0.64
CA GLY A 22 -18.10 3.78 0.43
C GLY A 22 -18.53 3.34 -0.98
N ALA A 23 -17.66 2.73 -1.77
CA ALA A 23 -18.09 2.14 -3.03
C ALA A 23 -18.92 0.88 -2.78
N ASP A 24 -20.14 0.81 -3.33
CA ASP A 24 -21.04 -0.35 -3.23
C ASP A 24 -20.54 -1.55 -4.05
N SER A 25 -19.82 -1.28 -5.15
CA SER A 25 -19.31 -2.30 -6.05
C SER A 25 -18.01 -1.86 -6.74
N VAL A 26 -17.07 -2.78 -6.87
CA VAL A 26 -15.80 -2.54 -7.56
C VAL A 26 -15.66 -3.50 -8.74
N GLY A 27 -15.73 -2.96 -9.96
CA GLY A 27 -15.52 -3.70 -11.20
C GLY A 27 -14.06 -3.63 -11.66
N MET A 28 -13.42 -4.77 -11.87
CA MET A 28 -12.08 -4.84 -12.48
C MET A 28 -12.14 -5.35 -13.91
N ILE A 29 -11.76 -4.51 -14.86
CA ILE A 29 -11.66 -4.88 -16.27
C ILE A 29 -10.21 -5.26 -16.58
N ARG A 30 -10.01 -6.47 -17.11
CA ARG A 30 -8.68 -6.87 -17.57
C ARG A 30 -8.32 -6.09 -18.84
N PHE A 31 -7.25 -5.31 -18.74
CA PHE A 31 -6.73 -4.59 -19.89
C PHE A 31 -5.80 -5.51 -20.69
N ASP A 32 -6.32 -6.04 -21.79
CA ASP A 32 -5.63 -6.94 -22.70
C ASP A 32 -5.54 -6.37 -24.14
N GLY A 33 -4.97 -7.13 -25.06
CA GLY A 33 -4.83 -6.73 -26.46
C GLY A 33 -6.17 -6.50 -27.18
N ARG A 34 -7.27 -7.11 -26.72
CA ARG A 34 -8.61 -6.89 -27.27
C ARG A 34 -9.17 -5.55 -26.81
N LEU A 35 -9.10 -5.30 -25.49
CA LEU A 35 -9.58 -4.05 -24.91
C LEU A 35 -8.75 -2.84 -25.40
N SER A 36 -7.44 -3.01 -25.57
CA SER A 36 -6.54 -1.94 -26.05
C SER A 36 -6.83 -1.49 -27.51
N LYS A 37 -7.49 -2.34 -28.30
CA LYS A 37 -7.92 -2.05 -29.69
C LYS A 37 -9.37 -1.58 -29.78
N MET A 38 -10.12 -1.59 -28.69
CA MET A 38 -11.52 -1.18 -28.68
C MET A 38 -11.62 0.34 -28.86
N ARG A 39 -12.47 0.79 -29.79
CA ARG A 39 -12.73 2.23 -30.00
C ARG A 39 -13.39 2.84 -28.76
N ALA A 40 -13.20 4.12 -28.56
CA ALA A 40 -13.75 4.83 -27.39
C ALA A 40 -15.29 4.75 -27.38
N GLU A 41 -15.93 4.92 -28.53
CA GLU A 41 -17.39 4.87 -28.68
C GLU A 41 -17.93 3.45 -28.35
N ASP A 42 -17.23 2.41 -28.82
CA ASP A 42 -17.61 1.02 -28.52
C ASP A 42 -17.47 0.67 -27.03
N PHE A 43 -16.42 1.19 -26.37
CA PHE A 43 -16.26 1.04 -24.93
C PHE A 43 -17.44 1.68 -24.18
N VAL A 44 -17.82 2.90 -24.52
CA VAL A 44 -18.98 3.56 -23.91
C VAL A 44 -20.26 2.76 -24.14
N ARG A 45 -20.55 2.41 -25.40
CA ARG A 45 -21.77 1.71 -25.78
C ARG A 45 -21.89 0.32 -25.14
N LEU A 46 -20.81 -0.50 -25.17
CA LEU A 46 -20.85 -1.87 -24.70
C LEU A 46 -20.65 -2.01 -23.18
N ALA A 47 -19.75 -1.22 -22.60
CA ALA A 47 -19.43 -1.33 -21.17
C ALA A 47 -20.33 -0.40 -20.34
N LEU A 48 -20.30 0.91 -20.58
CA LEU A 48 -20.98 1.85 -19.73
C LEU A 48 -22.52 1.79 -19.90
N VAL A 49 -23.00 1.82 -21.14
CA VAL A 49 -24.43 1.79 -21.44
C VAL A 49 -24.98 0.36 -21.36
N GLY A 50 -24.41 -0.57 -22.11
CA GLY A 50 -24.96 -1.89 -22.28
C GLY A 50 -24.84 -2.79 -21.05
N ARG A 51 -23.67 -2.81 -20.38
CA ARG A 51 -23.46 -3.69 -19.22
C ARG A 51 -23.75 -2.99 -17.89
N LEU A 52 -23.19 -1.79 -17.67
CA LEU A 52 -23.31 -1.08 -16.40
C LEU A 52 -24.61 -0.29 -16.29
N ARG A 53 -25.27 0.02 -17.42
CA ARG A 53 -26.46 0.89 -17.45
C ARG A 53 -26.19 2.18 -16.68
N ALA A 54 -25.01 2.74 -16.89
CA ALA A 54 -24.55 3.90 -16.15
C ALA A 54 -25.52 5.09 -16.34
N ARG A 55 -25.86 5.74 -15.25
CA ARG A 55 -26.64 7.00 -15.25
C ARG A 55 -25.72 8.21 -15.11
N GLU A 56 -24.61 8.02 -14.42
CA GLU A 56 -23.55 9.04 -14.27
C GLU A 56 -22.20 8.38 -14.43
N VAL A 57 -21.27 9.10 -15.07
CA VAL A 57 -19.89 8.66 -15.28
C VAL A 57 -18.95 9.80 -14.92
N TRP A 58 -18.15 9.58 -13.89
CA TRP A 58 -17.18 10.55 -13.40
C TRP A 58 -15.75 10.07 -13.68
N ILE A 59 -14.94 10.92 -14.30
CA ILE A 59 -13.53 10.60 -14.62
C ILE A 59 -12.60 11.64 -14.00
N GLY A 60 -11.36 11.22 -13.73
CA GLY A 60 -10.33 12.15 -13.28
C GLY A 60 -9.88 13.10 -14.38
N PRO A 61 -9.21 14.22 -14.03
CA PRO A 61 -8.70 15.18 -14.99
C PRO A 61 -7.72 14.50 -15.96
N GLU A 62 -7.77 14.91 -17.22
CA GLU A 62 -6.91 14.40 -18.30
C GLU A 62 -7.07 12.89 -18.59
N PHE A 63 -8.11 12.25 -18.06
CA PHE A 63 -8.35 10.84 -18.33
C PHE A 63 -8.65 10.60 -19.81
N ARG A 64 -7.96 9.61 -20.38
CA ARG A 64 -8.13 9.21 -21.79
C ARG A 64 -8.42 7.71 -21.87
N PHE A 65 -9.34 7.33 -22.76
CA PHE A 65 -9.76 5.94 -22.94
C PHE A 65 -9.91 5.57 -24.42
N GLY A 66 -10.20 4.29 -24.67
CA GLY A 66 -10.31 3.77 -26.03
C GLY A 66 -8.98 3.57 -26.74
N HIS A 67 -9.06 3.04 -27.98
CA HIS A 67 -7.88 2.80 -28.81
C HIS A 67 -7.08 4.10 -29.04
N ARG A 68 -5.76 4.03 -28.86
CA ARG A 68 -4.85 5.17 -28.97
C ARG A 68 -5.24 6.38 -28.12
N ARG A 69 -5.98 6.16 -27.01
CA ARG A 69 -6.42 7.21 -26.10
C ARG A 69 -7.31 8.28 -26.79
N SER A 70 -8.13 7.84 -27.78
CA SER A 70 -8.96 8.74 -28.58
C SER A 70 -10.15 9.34 -27.83
N GLY A 71 -10.63 8.69 -26.76
CA GLY A 71 -11.73 9.19 -25.94
C GLY A 71 -11.26 10.11 -24.83
N ASP A 72 -12.06 11.14 -24.55
CA ASP A 72 -11.88 12.12 -23.49
C ASP A 72 -13.22 12.53 -22.89
N ILE A 73 -13.23 13.54 -21.99
CA ILE A 73 -14.45 14.03 -21.35
C ILE A 73 -15.42 14.65 -22.36
N GLY A 74 -14.91 15.28 -23.42
CA GLY A 74 -15.76 15.86 -24.48
C GLY A 74 -16.57 14.80 -25.21
N LEU A 75 -15.88 13.73 -25.68
CA LEU A 75 -16.54 12.58 -26.29
C LEU A 75 -17.51 11.90 -25.32
N LEU A 76 -17.13 11.77 -24.05
CA LEU A 76 -17.97 11.13 -23.03
C LEU A 76 -19.26 11.90 -22.79
N ARG A 77 -19.22 13.24 -22.76
CA ARG A 77 -20.40 14.12 -22.66
C ARG A 77 -21.31 13.97 -23.87
N THR A 78 -20.75 14.05 -25.09
CA THR A 78 -21.52 13.88 -26.33
C THR A 78 -22.24 12.54 -26.38
N LEU A 79 -21.56 11.43 -26.00
CA LEU A 79 -22.17 10.11 -25.93
C LEU A 79 -23.16 9.98 -24.76
N GLY A 80 -22.94 10.73 -23.67
CA GLY A 80 -23.87 10.82 -22.55
C GLY A 80 -25.22 11.42 -22.98
N GLU A 81 -25.19 12.51 -23.71
CA GLU A 81 -26.41 13.14 -24.31
C GLU A 81 -27.15 12.16 -25.23
N GLN A 82 -26.42 11.40 -26.06
CA GLN A 82 -27.00 10.43 -26.98
C GLN A 82 -27.61 9.20 -26.31
N HIS A 83 -27.01 8.76 -25.18
CA HIS A 83 -27.38 7.50 -24.52
C HIS A 83 -28.04 7.68 -23.16
N GLY A 84 -28.31 8.89 -22.71
CA GLY A 84 -29.06 9.20 -21.51
C GLY A 84 -28.28 9.03 -20.19
N PHE A 85 -26.99 9.37 -20.16
CA PHE A 85 -26.19 9.45 -18.94
C PHE A 85 -25.46 10.78 -18.82
N VAL A 86 -25.19 11.21 -17.59
CA VAL A 86 -24.41 12.43 -17.30
C VAL A 86 -22.92 12.08 -17.27
N ALA A 87 -22.07 12.91 -17.86
CA ALA A 87 -20.62 12.78 -17.79
C ALA A 87 -19.98 13.98 -17.11
N GLY A 88 -19.24 13.74 -16.05
CA GLY A 88 -18.53 14.75 -15.26
C GLY A 88 -17.04 14.48 -15.11
N GLU A 89 -16.32 15.53 -14.75
CA GLU A 89 -14.89 15.46 -14.41
C GLU A 89 -14.71 15.83 -12.95
N ILE A 90 -13.97 14.99 -12.22
CA ILE A 90 -13.64 15.23 -10.82
C ILE A 90 -12.56 16.30 -10.77
N ALA A 91 -12.79 17.39 -10.03
CA ALA A 91 -11.80 18.44 -9.85
C ALA A 91 -10.52 17.88 -9.17
N PRO A 92 -9.33 18.36 -9.53
CA PRO A 92 -8.11 18.00 -8.84
C PRO A 92 -8.19 18.32 -7.34
N VAL A 93 -7.81 17.39 -6.49
CA VAL A 93 -7.73 17.62 -5.04
C VAL A 93 -6.34 18.17 -4.70
N HIS A 94 -6.30 19.16 -3.82
CA HIS A 94 -5.07 19.78 -3.33
C HIS A 94 -5.03 19.70 -1.82
N LEU A 95 -3.83 19.46 -1.27
CA LEU A 95 -3.54 19.54 0.15
C LEU A 95 -2.40 20.53 0.35
N HIS A 96 -2.60 21.57 1.17
CA HIS A 96 -1.63 22.65 1.39
C HIS A 96 -1.10 23.30 0.10
N GLY A 97 -1.96 23.43 -0.92
CA GLY A 97 -1.58 23.99 -2.23
C GLY A 97 -0.92 23.01 -3.20
N GLU A 98 -0.58 21.81 -2.76
CA GLU A 98 0.01 20.75 -3.57
C GLU A 98 -1.07 19.83 -4.16
N ARG A 99 -1.01 19.58 -5.49
CA ARG A 99 -1.93 18.65 -6.16
C ARG A 99 -1.67 17.20 -5.74
N ILE A 100 -2.69 16.52 -5.23
CA ILE A 100 -2.63 15.09 -4.95
C ILE A 100 -2.64 14.31 -6.26
N SER A 101 -1.55 13.57 -6.52
CA SER A 101 -1.43 12.74 -7.72
C SER A 101 -0.60 11.49 -7.47
N ALA A 102 -0.90 10.42 -8.21
CA ALA A 102 -0.12 9.19 -8.12
C ALA A 102 1.34 9.37 -8.56
N THR A 103 1.65 10.34 -9.41
CA THR A 103 3.02 10.68 -9.82
C THR A 103 3.78 11.28 -8.64
N ARG A 104 3.20 12.28 -7.99
CA ARG A 104 3.81 12.93 -6.84
C ARG A 104 4.05 11.98 -5.67
N ILE A 105 3.06 11.12 -5.38
CA ILE A 105 3.21 10.10 -4.33
C ILE A 105 4.37 9.13 -4.65
N ARG A 106 4.57 8.72 -5.91
CA ARG A 106 5.72 7.89 -6.29
C ARG A 106 7.06 8.59 -6.09
N GLU A 107 7.13 9.87 -6.39
CA GLU A 107 8.33 10.69 -6.16
C GLU A 107 8.67 10.73 -4.67
N LEU A 108 7.70 11.04 -3.82
CA LEU A 108 7.87 11.07 -2.36
C LEU A 108 8.32 9.72 -1.79
N LEU A 109 7.65 8.63 -2.21
CA LEU A 109 8.03 7.29 -1.78
C LEU A 109 9.44 6.91 -2.24
N GLY A 110 9.82 7.26 -3.46
CA GLY A 110 11.18 7.05 -4.00
C GLY A 110 12.24 7.84 -3.22
N ALA A 111 11.90 9.03 -2.75
CA ALA A 111 12.75 9.87 -1.91
C ALA A 111 12.76 9.44 -0.42
N GLY A 112 11.88 8.54 0.01
CA GLY A 112 11.77 8.13 1.41
C GLY A 112 10.92 9.07 2.27
N GLU A 113 10.20 10.01 1.66
CA GLU A 113 9.34 11.00 2.31
C GLU A 113 7.97 10.39 2.68
N PHE A 114 7.96 9.39 3.58
CA PHE A 114 6.76 8.61 3.90
C PHE A 114 5.68 9.40 4.63
N ALA A 115 6.07 10.32 5.52
CA ALA A 115 5.12 11.17 6.23
C ALA A 115 4.33 12.03 5.23
N HIS A 116 5.03 12.75 4.34
CA HIS A 116 4.42 13.58 3.32
C HIS A 116 3.58 12.75 2.32
N ALA A 117 4.09 11.58 1.91
CA ALA A 117 3.29 10.65 1.09
C ALA A 117 2.01 10.20 1.80
N GLY A 118 2.09 9.99 3.11
CA GLY A 118 0.96 9.64 3.98
C GLY A 118 -0.09 10.76 4.03
N ASP A 119 0.34 12.02 4.18
CA ASP A 119 -0.54 13.19 4.15
C ASP A 119 -1.33 13.25 2.83
N LEU A 120 -0.66 13.12 1.68
CA LEU A 120 -1.31 13.12 0.37
C LEU A 120 -2.21 11.89 0.14
N LEU A 121 -1.92 10.76 0.79
CA LEU A 121 -2.73 9.54 0.71
C LEU A 121 -3.91 9.54 1.68
N GLY A 122 -3.90 10.41 2.71
CA GLY A 122 -4.82 10.40 3.84
C GLY A 122 -4.63 9.19 4.77
N ARG A 123 -3.51 8.47 4.67
CA ARG A 123 -3.13 7.32 5.52
C ARG A 123 -1.66 6.96 5.32
N PRO A 124 -1.03 6.29 6.29
CA PRO A 124 0.32 5.76 6.11
C PRO A 124 0.44 4.84 4.89
N TYR A 125 1.59 4.87 4.23
CA TYR A 125 1.83 4.01 3.08
C TYR A 125 2.18 2.60 3.53
N ALA A 126 1.36 1.63 3.14
CA ALA A 126 1.57 0.23 3.47
C ALA A 126 1.41 -0.69 2.24
N ILE A 127 2.14 -1.79 2.24
CA ILE A 127 2.05 -2.84 1.22
C ILE A 127 1.61 -4.13 1.89
N GLY A 128 0.45 -4.65 1.49
CA GLY A 128 -0.09 -5.92 1.99
C GLY A 128 0.20 -7.09 1.08
N GLY A 129 0.34 -8.28 1.67
CA GLY A 129 0.53 -9.52 0.92
C GLY A 129 0.42 -10.76 1.79
N ARG A 130 0.36 -11.92 1.12
CA ARG A 130 0.41 -13.20 1.82
C ARG A 130 1.86 -13.59 2.09
N VAL A 131 2.17 -13.99 3.31
CA VAL A 131 3.50 -14.48 3.69
C VAL A 131 3.78 -15.81 3.01
N VAL A 132 4.88 -15.89 2.28
CA VAL A 132 5.35 -17.08 1.57
C VAL A 132 6.69 -17.57 2.10
N ARG A 133 7.01 -18.82 1.84
CA ARG A 133 8.33 -19.37 2.19
C ARG A 133 9.41 -18.78 1.28
N GLY A 134 10.45 -18.20 1.90
CA GLY A 134 11.66 -17.71 1.23
C GLY A 134 12.80 -18.74 1.29
N LYS A 135 14.02 -18.29 1.00
CA LYS A 135 15.24 -19.11 1.11
C LYS A 135 15.68 -19.37 2.56
N GLN A 136 15.03 -18.74 3.54
CA GLN A 136 15.28 -18.86 4.99
C GLN A 136 16.72 -18.53 5.42
N LEU A 137 17.50 -17.81 4.60
CA LEU A 137 18.88 -17.43 4.94
C LEU A 137 18.91 -16.52 6.19
N GLY A 138 17.96 -15.57 6.32
CA GLY A 138 17.85 -14.72 7.49
C GLY A 138 17.69 -15.52 8.80
N ARG A 139 16.96 -16.65 8.77
CA ARG A 139 16.80 -17.51 9.96
C ARG A 139 18.14 -18.07 10.47
N THR A 140 19.05 -18.47 9.57
CA THR A 140 20.38 -18.98 9.95
C THR A 140 21.29 -17.89 10.51
N LEU A 141 21.01 -16.64 10.20
CA LEU A 141 21.71 -15.45 10.68
C LEU A 141 21.06 -14.81 11.93
N GLY A 142 20.01 -15.42 12.50
CA GLY A 142 19.27 -14.86 13.63
C GLY A 142 18.18 -13.86 13.26
N TYR A 143 17.94 -13.64 11.96
CA TYR A 143 16.95 -12.70 11.43
C TYR A 143 15.86 -13.40 10.60
N PRO A 144 14.95 -14.16 11.23
CA PRO A 144 13.82 -14.76 10.50
C PRO A 144 12.96 -13.67 9.87
N THR A 145 12.62 -13.81 8.58
CA THR A 145 11.84 -12.82 7.83
C THR A 145 10.52 -13.37 7.32
N ALA A 146 9.47 -12.56 7.38
CA ALA A 146 8.25 -12.76 6.63
C ALA A 146 8.45 -12.26 5.20
N ASN A 147 8.26 -13.13 4.21
CA ASN A 147 8.53 -12.84 2.81
C ASN A 147 7.22 -12.59 2.06
N LEU A 148 7.11 -11.45 1.36
CA LEU A 148 5.99 -11.11 0.51
C LEU A 148 6.49 -10.93 -0.92
N ARG A 149 5.85 -11.64 -1.89
CA ARG A 149 6.19 -11.59 -3.31
C ARG A 149 5.18 -10.76 -4.09
N PHE A 150 5.66 -10.08 -5.10
CA PHE A 150 4.83 -9.18 -5.91
C PHE A 150 5.01 -9.46 -7.40
N PRO A 151 3.93 -9.37 -8.19
CA PRO A 151 4.01 -9.59 -9.63
C PRO A 151 4.67 -8.44 -10.40
N ARG A 152 4.92 -7.31 -9.75
CA ARG A 152 5.54 -6.11 -10.34
C ARG A 152 6.29 -5.33 -9.28
N THR A 153 7.37 -4.67 -9.68
CA THR A 153 8.20 -3.82 -8.82
C THR A 153 7.39 -2.61 -8.33
N PRO A 154 7.32 -2.38 -7.01
CA PRO A 154 6.77 -1.17 -6.43
C PRO A 154 7.72 0.03 -6.59
N ALA A 155 7.27 1.19 -6.12
CA ALA A 155 8.04 2.44 -6.17
C ALA A 155 9.11 2.56 -5.06
N LEU A 156 9.51 1.45 -4.45
CA LEU A 156 10.42 1.40 -3.31
C LEU A 156 11.59 0.46 -3.60
N SER A 157 12.77 0.79 -3.07
CA SER A 157 13.95 -0.08 -3.00
C SER A 157 14.84 0.40 -1.86
N GLY A 158 15.31 -0.51 -1.01
CA GLY A 158 16.17 -0.20 0.13
C GLY A 158 15.76 -0.93 1.41
N ILE A 159 16.29 -0.42 2.53
CA ILE A 159 16.04 -0.92 3.89
C ILE A 159 15.24 0.14 4.65
N TYR A 160 14.25 -0.31 5.44
CA TYR A 160 13.24 0.56 6.03
C TYR A 160 12.92 0.18 7.46
N ALA A 161 12.66 1.18 8.30
CA ALA A 161 11.92 1.01 9.55
C ALA A 161 10.43 0.87 9.21
N THR A 162 9.77 -0.17 9.74
CA THR A 162 8.40 -0.52 9.34
C THR A 162 7.57 -1.02 10.51
N TRP A 163 6.24 -0.87 10.40
CA TRP A 163 5.26 -1.54 11.24
C TRP A 163 4.58 -2.67 10.47
N VAL A 164 4.40 -3.82 11.12
CA VAL A 164 3.68 -4.96 10.53
C VAL A 164 2.31 -5.11 11.16
N HIS A 165 1.27 -4.96 10.35
CA HIS A 165 -0.14 -5.13 10.74
C HIS A 165 -0.64 -6.53 10.44
N GLY A 166 -1.64 -6.99 11.19
CA GLY A 166 -2.29 -8.29 10.99
C GLY A 166 -1.55 -9.47 11.65
N VAL A 167 -0.60 -9.20 12.54
CA VAL A 167 0.13 -10.21 13.32
C VAL A 167 -0.28 -10.22 14.79
N ALA A 168 -0.71 -9.08 15.32
CA ALA A 168 -1.22 -8.87 16.67
C ALA A 168 -2.31 -7.78 16.63
N GLU A 169 -2.91 -7.44 17.77
CA GLU A 169 -3.89 -6.35 17.88
C GLU A 169 -3.30 -4.99 17.51
N ARG A 170 -2.03 -4.77 17.89
CA ARG A 170 -1.29 -3.56 17.55
C ARG A 170 -0.26 -3.85 16.46
N PRO A 171 0.13 -2.83 15.68
CA PRO A 171 1.22 -2.95 14.73
C PRO A 171 2.51 -3.42 15.43
N TRP A 172 3.26 -4.31 14.77
CA TRP A 172 4.47 -4.91 15.33
C TRP A 172 5.71 -4.27 14.72
N PRO A 173 6.72 -3.85 15.52
CA PRO A 173 7.91 -3.19 15.01
C PRO A 173 8.79 -4.15 14.22
N SER A 174 9.37 -3.65 13.13
CA SER A 174 10.18 -4.45 12.22
C SER A 174 11.19 -3.63 11.45
N VAL A 175 12.21 -4.29 10.92
CA VAL A 175 13.06 -3.78 9.84
C VAL A 175 12.74 -4.57 8.58
N SER A 176 12.58 -3.89 7.47
CA SER A 176 12.21 -4.51 6.19
C SER A 176 13.19 -4.15 5.09
N SER A 177 13.53 -5.13 4.25
CA SER A 177 14.23 -4.91 2.99
C SER A 177 13.26 -5.07 1.83
N PHE A 178 13.31 -4.14 0.88
CA PHE A 178 12.54 -4.22 -0.34
C PHE A 178 13.43 -4.10 -1.56
N GLY A 179 13.57 -5.17 -2.29
CA GLY A 179 14.44 -5.23 -3.44
C GLY A 179 13.96 -6.19 -4.51
N THR A 180 14.83 -6.42 -5.45
CA THR A 180 14.58 -7.32 -6.56
C THR A 180 15.59 -8.46 -6.56
N ARG A 181 15.11 -9.69 -6.72
CA ARG A 181 15.98 -10.86 -6.84
C ARG A 181 15.99 -11.39 -8.26
N PRO A 182 17.17 -11.71 -8.81
CA PRO A 182 17.26 -12.46 -10.05
C PRO A 182 16.61 -13.84 -9.89
N THR A 183 15.80 -14.23 -10.86
CA THR A 183 15.16 -15.55 -10.97
C THR A 183 15.39 -16.12 -12.36
N VAL A 184 15.13 -17.40 -12.55
CA VAL A 184 15.21 -18.05 -13.89
C VAL A 184 14.25 -17.38 -14.90
N ALA A 185 13.16 -16.78 -14.41
CA ALA A 185 12.13 -16.12 -15.25
C ALA A 185 12.29 -14.59 -15.33
N GLY A 186 13.36 -14.01 -14.77
CA GLY A 186 13.61 -12.56 -14.74
C GLY A 186 13.91 -12.03 -13.36
N VAL A 187 13.30 -10.90 -12.99
CA VAL A 187 13.51 -10.23 -11.71
C VAL A 187 12.22 -10.29 -10.90
N GLU A 188 12.26 -10.81 -9.69
CA GLU A 188 11.12 -10.91 -8.78
C GLU A 188 11.27 -9.87 -7.64
N PRO A 189 10.30 -8.96 -7.48
CA PRO A 189 10.26 -8.07 -6.32
C PRO A 189 9.92 -8.85 -5.05
N LEU A 190 10.68 -8.59 -4.00
CA LEU A 190 10.54 -9.25 -2.72
C LEU A 190 10.63 -8.24 -1.58
N LEU A 191 9.65 -8.26 -0.68
CA LEU A 191 9.68 -7.57 0.59
C LEU A 191 9.92 -8.61 1.68
N GLU A 192 10.98 -8.42 2.44
CA GLU A 192 11.36 -9.25 3.58
C GLU A 192 11.25 -8.42 4.85
N ALA A 193 10.32 -8.75 5.71
CA ALA A 193 10.14 -8.07 7.00
C ALA A 193 10.65 -8.95 8.13
N HIS A 194 11.63 -8.46 8.89
CA HIS A 194 12.07 -9.06 10.14
C HIS A 194 11.35 -8.37 11.29
N LEU A 195 10.41 -9.08 11.91
CA LEU A 195 9.67 -8.61 13.08
C LEU A 195 10.54 -8.81 14.33
N PHE A 196 10.74 -7.75 15.10
CA PHE A 196 11.58 -7.81 16.30
C PHE A 196 10.93 -8.68 17.39
N ASP A 197 11.71 -9.60 17.95
CA ASP A 197 11.29 -10.44 19.07
C ASP A 197 9.99 -11.23 18.85
N PHE A 198 9.70 -11.55 17.57
CA PHE A 198 8.49 -12.27 17.17
C PHE A 198 8.78 -13.74 16.85
N GLN A 199 8.03 -14.67 17.47
CA GLN A 199 8.33 -16.10 17.40
C GLN A 199 7.24 -16.96 16.73
N CYS A 200 6.09 -16.34 16.34
CA CYS A 200 4.99 -17.12 15.75
C CYS A 200 5.17 -17.40 14.27
N ASP A 201 4.57 -18.48 13.76
CA ASP A 201 4.52 -18.78 12.33
C ASP A 201 3.52 -17.87 11.60
N LEU A 202 4.02 -17.21 10.58
CA LEU A 202 3.25 -16.30 9.73
C LEU A 202 2.95 -16.85 8.33
N TYR A 203 3.40 -18.06 7.99
CA TYR A 203 3.20 -18.59 6.64
C TYR A 203 1.72 -18.70 6.28
N GLY A 204 1.38 -18.23 5.08
CA GLY A 204 0.01 -18.20 4.58
C GLY A 204 -0.87 -17.07 5.14
N ARG A 205 -0.46 -16.37 6.21
CA ARG A 205 -1.18 -15.21 6.74
C ARG A 205 -1.08 -14.02 5.78
N HIS A 206 -2.08 -13.18 5.78
CA HIS A 206 -2.07 -11.90 5.07
C HIS A 206 -1.66 -10.81 6.07
N ILE A 207 -0.56 -10.13 5.79
CA ILE A 207 -0.05 -9.02 6.60
C ILE A 207 0.08 -7.76 5.75
N ALA A 208 0.17 -6.59 6.39
CA ALA A 208 0.51 -5.35 5.73
C ALA A 208 1.75 -4.76 6.41
N VAL A 209 2.72 -4.34 5.61
CA VAL A 209 3.96 -3.68 6.04
C VAL A 209 3.83 -2.20 5.75
N GLU A 210 3.76 -1.39 6.78
CA GLU A 210 3.71 0.07 6.76
C GLU A 210 5.12 0.63 6.82
N PHE A 211 5.44 1.56 5.93
CA PHE A 211 6.77 2.15 5.81
C PHE A 211 6.83 3.47 6.57
N VAL A 212 7.79 3.56 7.50
CA VAL A 212 7.98 4.74 8.37
C VAL A 212 9.13 5.60 7.89
N ALA A 213 10.31 4.99 7.72
CA ALA A 213 11.50 5.71 7.27
C ALA A 213 12.40 4.81 6.42
N LYS A 214 13.08 5.41 5.46
CA LYS A 214 14.16 4.76 4.72
C LYS A 214 15.45 4.88 5.52
N LEU A 215 16.09 3.75 5.81
CA LEU A 215 17.36 3.70 6.52
C LEU A 215 18.55 3.84 5.57
N ARG A 216 18.50 3.11 4.44
CA ARG A 216 19.53 3.14 3.40
C ARG A 216 19.08 2.47 2.10
N ASP A 217 19.89 2.58 1.07
CA ASP A 217 19.77 1.80 -0.17
C ASP A 217 20.24 0.36 0.01
N GLU A 218 19.89 -0.54 -0.93
CA GLU A 218 20.44 -1.88 -0.97
C GLU A 218 21.93 -1.84 -1.32
N GLU A 219 22.72 -2.65 -0.64
CA GLU A 219 24.15 -2.82 -0.86
C GLU A 219 24.52 -4.28 -1.08
N LYS A 220 25.62 -4.51 -1.77
CA LYS A 220 26.26 -5.82 -1.88
C LYS A 220 27.36 -5.95 -0.84
N PHE A 221 27.41 -7.11 -0.19
CA PHE A 221 28.39 -7.39 0.85
C PHE A 221 29.35 -8.50 0.39
N ASP A 222 30.63 -8.37 0.73
CA ASP A 222 31.68 -9.31 0.37
C ASP A 222 31.69 -10.59 1.23
N GLY A 223 30.64 -10.83 2.02
CA GLY A 223 30.49 -12.04 2.84
C GLY A 223 29.36 -11.95 3.84
N LEU A 224 29.07 -13.10 4.47
CA LEU A 224 28.00 -13.22 5.46
C LEU A 224 28.28 -12.41 6.73
N GLU A 225 29.52 -12.27 7.14
CA GLU A 225 29.90 -11.52 8.33
C GLU A 225 29.59 -10.03 8.17
N ALA A 226 30.06 -9.41 7.07
CA ALA A 226 29.76 -8.01 6.75
C ALA A 226 28.25 -7.76 6.62
N LEU A 227 27.52 -8.68 5.97
CA LEU A 227 26.06 -8.64 5.88
C LEU A 227 25.42 -8.67 7.27
N THR A 228 25.84 -9.58 8.15
CA THR A 228 25.28 -9.72 9.51
C THR A 228 25.53 -8.48 10.35
N VAL A 229 26.74 -7.92 10.30
CA VAL A 229 27.05 -6.65 11.00
C VAL A 229 26.14 -5.52 10.54
N GLN A 230 25.90 -5.42 9.23
CA GLN A 230 25.02 -4.37 8.70
C GLN A 230 23.56 -4.63 9.08
N MET A 231 23.10 -5.87 9.08
CA MET A 231 21.74 -6.22 9.53
C MET A 231 21.50 -5.83 11.01
N HIS A 232 22.52 -5.99 11.88
CA HIS A 232 22.43 -5.51 13.26
C HIS A 232 22.25 -4.00 13.34
N ARG A 233 23.08 -3.24 12.60
CA ARG A 233 22.97 -1.77 12.55
C ARG A 233 21.61 -1.30 12.02
N ASP A 234 21.12 -1.92 10.95
CA ASP A 234 19.81 -1.62 10.38
C ASP A 234 18.69 -1.89 11.39
N ALA A 235 18.78 -2.99 12.15
CA ALA A 235 17.79 -3.36 13.17
C ALA A 235 17.81 -2.37 14.36
N GLU A 236 18.99 -1.97 14.84
CA GLU A 236 19.13 -0.97 15.91
C GLU A 236 18.55 0.38 15.46
N GLN A 237 18.95 0.86 14.28
CA GLN A 237 18.44 2.12 13.73
C GLN A 237 16.92 2.08 13.51
N ALA A 238 16.36 0.96 13.05
CA ALA A 238 14.92 0.81 12.91
C ALA A 238 14.20 0.89 14.26
N ARG A 239 14.74 0.25 15.32
CA ARG A 239 14.19 0.33 16.68
C ARG A 239 14.17 1.77 17.20
N GLU A 240 15.24 2.52 17.02
CA GLU A 240 15.34 3.93 17.41
C GLU A 240 14.29 4.80 16.71
N VAL A 241 14.18 4.68 15.38
CA VAL A 241 13.19 5.42 14.57
C VAL A 241 11.76 5.12 15.02
N LEU A 242 11.43 3.83 15.21
CA LEU A 242 10.08 3.42 15.61
C LEU A 242 9.75 3.84 17.04
N ALA A 243 10.71 3.79 17.96
CA ALA A 243 10.53 4.29 19.32
C ALA A 243 10.27 5.79 19.34
N ALA A 244 11.02 6.58 18.55
CA ALA A 244 10.82 8.02 18.44
C ALA A 244 9.42 8.36 17.91
N GLN A 245 8.91 7.63 16.91
CA GLN A 245 7.55 7.81 16.39
C GLN A 245 6.49 7.53 17.46
N MET A 246 6.62 6.42 18.20
CA MET A 246 5.68 6.10 19.29
C MET A 246 5.63 7.19 20.37
N HIS A 247 6.78 7.76 20.74
CA HIS A 247 6.82 8.85 21.70
C HIS A 247 6.16 10.13 21.17
N ALA A 248 6.33 10.43 19.88
CA ALA A 248 5.69 11.59 19.25
C ALA A 248 4.16 11.47 19.21
N GLU A 249 3.63 10.28 18.98
CA GLU A 249 2.18 10.01 18.95
C GLU A 249 1.55 10.02 20.36
N GLN A 250 2.34 9.80 21.42
CA GLN A 250 1.88 9.82 22.81
C GLN A 250 1.93 11.22 23.44
N GLN A 251 2.58 12.20 22.80
CA GLN A 251 2.56 13.58 23.26
C GLN A 251 1.36 14.31 22.63
N PRO A 252 0.31 14.67 23.43
CA PRO A 252 -0.80 15.42 22.89
C PRO A 252 -0.28 16.76 22.39
N SER A 253 -0.60 17.11 21.14
CA SER A 253 -0.33 18.44 20.57
C SER A 253 -0.96 19.50 21.49
N SER A 254 -0.13 20.30 22.12
CA SER A 254 -0.47 21.34 23.10
C SER A 254 -1.22 22.56 22.50
N THR A 255 -2.05 22.35 21.47
CA THR A 255 -2.84 23.43 20.84
C THR A 255 -4.28 23.00 20.53
N ALA A 256 -4.96 22.42 21.52
CA ALA A 256 -6.42 22.35 21.50
C ALA A 256 -6.95 22.78 22.86
N SER A 257 -7.62 23.93 22.93
CA SER A 257 -8.39 24.38 24.09
C SER A 257 -9.40 23.31 24.53
N PRO A 258 -9.59 23.09 25.81
CA PRO A 258 -10.42 22.00 26.30
C PRO A 258 -11.91 22.32 26.14
N LEU A 259 -12.62 21.51 25.39
CA LEU A 259 -14.05 21.32 25.63
C LEU A 259 -14.15 20.24 26.72
N GLN A 260 -14.75 20.64 27.83
CA GLN A 260 -15.01 19.80 29.00
C GLN A 260 -15.94 18.65 28.66
N GLU A 261 -15.55 17.43 28.95
CA GLU A 261 -16.41 16.26 29.11
C GLU A 261 -16.24 15.63 30.49
N PRO A 262 -17.28 15.01 31.07
CA PRO A 262 -17.29 14.57 32.45
C PRO A 262 -16.51 13.30 32.71
N GLU A 263 -15.89 13.25 33.87
CA GLU A 263 -15.18 12.11 34.45
C GLU A 263 -16.10 10.88 34.58
N ASP A 264 -15.63 9.74 34.05
CA ASP A 264 -16.05 8.46 34.62
C ASP A 264 -14.85 7.49 34.75
N ASN A 265 -14.78 6.93 35.94
CA ASN A 265 -13.70 6.23 36.58
C ASN A 265 -13.81 4.72 36.29
N ALA A 266 -12.77 4.08 35.75
CA ALA A 266 -12.38 2.71 36.12
C ALA A 266 -11.18 2.17 35.32
N SER A 267 -10.06 1.98 35.99
CA SER A 267 -9.00 1.06 35.58
C SER A 267 -9.46 -0.40 35.74
N PRO A 268 -8.93 -1.31 34.90
CA PRO A 268 -7.88 -2.21 35.38
C PRO A 268 -6.76 -2.46 34.36
N SER A 269 -5.57 -2.57 34.90
CA SER A 269 -4.33 -3.06 34.29
C SER A 269 -4.51 -4.42 33.62
N GLN A 270 -4.23 -4.50 32.30
CA GLN A 270 -4.11 -5.76 31.58
C GLN A 270 -2.67 -5.95 31.09
N GLU A 271 -2.10 -7.08 31.43
CA GLU A 271 -0.84 -7.61 30.88
C GLU A 271 -0.93 -7.73 29.35
N PRO A 272 0.18 -7.52 28.59
CA PRO A 272 0.16 -7.67 27.15
C PRO A 272 -0.09 -9.13 26.76
N ALA A 273 -1.20 -9.37 26.06
CA ALA A 273 -1.56 -10.68 25.55
C ALA A 273 -0.49 -11.22 24.58
N HIS A 274 -0.13 -12.47 24.74
CA HIS A 274 0.83 -13.19 23.91
C HIS A 274 0.31 -13.26 22.45
N PRO A 275 1.10 -12.91 21.41
CA PRO A 275 0.63 -12.75 20.03
C PRO A 275 0.19 -14.03 19.31
N CYS A 276 0.28 -15.19 19.95
CA CYS A 276 -0.08 -16.50 19.39
C CYS A 276 -1.46 -17.03 19.81
N ALA A 277 -2.31 -16.23 20.46
CA ALA A 277 -3.68 -16.66 20.76
C ALA A 277 -4.49 -16.85 19.46
N ASP A 278 -5.19 -17.96 19.36
CA ASP A 278 -5.92 -18.45 18.18
C ASP A 278 -6.90 -17.41 17.59
N PHE A 279 -6.57 -16.90 16.40
CA PHE A 279 -7.50 -16.15 15.53
C PHE A 279 -8.21 -17.07 14.52
N SER A 280 -8.76 -18.20 14.98
CA SER A 280 -9.46 -19.16 14.10
C SER A 280 -10.92 -18.84 13.83
N SER A 281 -11.44 -17.68 14.24
CA SER A 281 -12.84 -17.33 14.05
C SER A 281 -13.03 -15.93 13.45
N ASN A 282 -12.88 -15.83 12.12
CA ASN A 282 -13.44 -14.71 11.37
C ASN A 282 -14.56 -15.23 10.45
N PRO A 283 -15.86 -14.86 10.66
CA PRO A 283 -17.02 -15.39 9.94
C PRO A 283 -17.27 -14.74 8.57
N ALA A 284 -16.30 -14.08 7.94
CA ALA A 284 -16.48 -13.44 6.63
C ALA A 284 -15.86 -14.27 5.48
N GLN A 285 -16.19 -15.58 5.39
CA GLN A 285 -16.01 -16.41 4.19
C GLN A 285 -17.30 -17.21 3.93
N ARG A 286 -18.27 -16.57 3.31
CA ARG A 286 -19.25 -17.20 2.42
C ARG A 286 -19.45 -16.34 1.20
#